data_bcfef26a7740bb6113fb9961806e1bfc
#
_entry.id   bcfef26a7740bb6113fb9961806e1bfc
#
_cell.length_a   1.000
_cell.length_b   1.000
_cell.length_c   1.000
_cell.angle_alpha   90.00
_cell.angle_beta   90.00
_cell.angle_gamma   90.00
#
_symmetry.space_group_name_H-M   'P 1'
#
loop_
_entity.id
_entity.type
_entity.pdbx_description
1 polymer ?
#
loop_
_entity_poly.entity_id
_entity_poly.type
_entity_poly.pdbx_seq_one_letter_code
_entity_poly.pdbx_strand_id
1 'polypeptide(L)'
;MIYIIDGKGVLRFGKEEVAVITGTVIACPPGAEYAHQLINTGDKELRYLVVSTMEFPDVCEYPDSNKVGAYATAAVGQKVGLRALYVKDKNVDYYEGEDGKEIERVKRSQRKA
;
A
#
# COMPACT_ATOMS: atom_id res chain seq x y z
N MET A 1 -3.45 -5.33 -12.25
CA MET A 1 -4.02 -6.48 -13.00
C MET A 1 -3.28 -7.76 -12.61
N ILE A 2 -3.99 -8.86 -12.44
CA ILE A 2 -3.40 -10.18 -12.21
C ILE A 2 -3.87 -11.11 -13.33
N TYR A 3 -2.96 -11.96 -13.82
CA TYR A 3 -3.26 -13.01 -14.80
C TYR A 3 -2.82 -14.36 -14.26
N ILE A 4 -3.73 -15.33 -14.19
CA ILE A 4 -3.42 -16.68 -13.70
C ILE A 4 -2.78 -17.47 -14.84
N ILE A 5 -1.49 -17.78 -14.68
CA ILE A 5 -0.71 -18.54 -15.66
C ILE A 5 -1.03 -20.04 -15.57
N ASP A 6 -1.07 -20.58 -14.33
CA ASP A 6 -1.32 -22.00 -14.09
C ASP A 6 -1.86 -22.22 -12.67
N GLY A 7 -2.70 -23.21 -12.51
CA GLY A 7 -3.28 -23.60 -11.23
C GLY A 7 -4.71 -23.13 -11.00
N LYS A 8 -5.16 -23.26 -9.76
CA LYS A 8 -6.49 -22.84 -9.30
C LYS A 8 -6.43 -22.25 -7.90
N GLY A 9 -7.35 -21.35 -7.63
CA GLY A 9 -7.43 -20.70 -6.33
C GLY A 9 -8.76 -19.98 -6.11
N VAL A 10 -8.80 -19.18 -5.07
CA VAL A 10 -9.89 -18.26 -4.76
C VAL A 10 -9.32 -16.85 -4.63
N LEU A 11 -9.96 -15.91 -5.27
CA LEU A 11 -9.74 -14.50 -5.06
C LEU A 11 -10.76 -14.01 -4.03
N ARG A 12 -10.27 -13.54 -2.87
CA ARG A 12 -11.05 -12.64 -2.02
C ARG A 12 -10.99 -11.25 -2.64
N PHE A 13 -12.13 -10.66 -2.91
CA PHE A 13 -12.23 -9.34 -3.53
C PHE A 13 -13.32 -8.52 -2.81
N GLY A 14 -12.91 -7.55 -2.01
CA GLY A 14 -13.80 -6.88 -1.09
C GLY A 14 -14.46 -7.89 -0.13
N LYS A 15 -15.76 -8.09 -0.28
CA LYS A 15 -16.54 -9.06 0.52
C LYS A 15 -16.87 -10.36 -0.25
N GLU A 16 -16.42 -10.47 -1.48
CA GLU A 16 -16.72 -11.60 -2.35
C GLU A 16 -15.58 -12.59 -2.40
N GLU A 17 -15.91 -13.85 -2.70
CA GLU A 17 -14.97 -14.92 -2.97
C GLU A 17 -15.26 -15.48 -4.36
N VAL A 18 -14.28 -15.41 -5.25
CA VAL A 18 -14.42 -15.80 -6.64
C VAL A 18 -13.39 -16.87 -6.98
N ALA A 19 -13.84 -18.01 -7.50
CA ALA A 19 -12.93 -19.04 -7.99
C ALA A 19 -12.13 -18.52 -9.19
N VAL A 20 -10.83 -18.80 -9.19
CA VAL A 20 -9.92 -18.47 -10.27
C VAL A 20 -9.17 -19.70 -10.76
N ILE A 21 -8.97 -19.77 -12.05
CA ILE A 21 -8.27 -20.88 -12.75
C ILE A 21 -7.30 -20.32 -13.77
N THR A 22 -6.48 -21.15 -14.35
CA THR A 22 -5.62 -20.83 -15.49
C THR A 22 -6.38 -20.02 -16.55
N GLY A 23 -5.82 -18.91 -16.98
CA GLY A 23 -6.41 -17.98 -17.95
C GLY A 23 -7.30 -16.88 -17.36
N THR A 24 -7.60 -16.94 -16.06
CA THR A 24 -8.36 -15.85 -15.40
C THR A 24 -7.56 -14.55 -15.40
N VAL A 25 -8.22 -13.44 -15.79
CA VAL A 25 -7.70 -12.08 -15.70
C VAL A 25 -8.47 -11.34 -14.62
N ILE A 26 -7.76 -10.67 -13.73
CA ILE A 26 -8.32 -9.92 -12.60
C ILE A 26 -7.94 -8.45 -12.73
N ALA A 27 -8.92 -7.58 -12.84
CA ALA A 27 -8.71 -6.14 -12.71
C ALA A 27 -8.66 -5.78 -11.22
N CYS A 28 -7.70 -4.96 -10.83
CA CYS A 28 -7.52 -4.49 -9.46
C CYS A 28 -7.60 -2.95 -9.44
N PRO A 29 -8.81 -2.37 -9.46
CA PRO A 29 -8.96 -0.92 -9.39
C PRO A 29 -8.52 -0.39 -8.01
N PRO A 30 -8.21 0.91 -7.90
CA PRO A 30 -7.89 1.54 -6.62
C PRO A 30 -9.12 1.64 -5.73
N GLY A 31 -8.90 1.64 -4.42
CA GLY A 31 -9.93 1.78 -3.40
C GLY A 31 -9.90 0.63 -2.39
N ALA A 32 -10.15 0.94 -1.12
CA ALA A 32 -10.16 -0.05 -0.05
C ALA A 32 -11.26 -1.11 -0.22
N GLU A 33 -12.36 -0.75 -0.85
CA GLU A 33 -13.47 -1.64 -1.21
C GLU A 33 -13.06 -2.73 -2.22
N TYR A 34 -11.98 -2.50 -2.96
CA TYR A 34 -11.38 -3.45 -3.92
C TYR A 34 -10.16 -4.17 -3.37
N ALA A 35 -9.94 -4.09 -2.07
CA ALA A 35 -8.89 -4.86 -1.43
C ALA A 35 -9.04 -6.34 -1.76
N HIS A 36 -7.92 -7.00 -2.12
CA HIS A 36 -7.97 -8.36 -2.64
C HIS A 36 -6.84 -9.21 -2.10
N GLN A 37 -7.10 -10.50 -2.05
CA GLN A 37 -6.14 -11.53 -1.67
C GLN A 37 -6.35 -12.75 -2.54
N LEU A 38 -5.28 -13.22 -3.16
CA LEU A 38 -5.28 -14.45 -3.94
C LEU A 38 -4.84 -15.61 -3.04
N ILE A 39 -5.67 -16.66 -2.98
CA ILE A 39 -5.47 -17.82 -2.12
C ILE A 39 -5.34 -19.07 -2.99
N ASN A 40 -4.23 -19.78 -2.85
CA ASN A 40 -4.08 -21.09 -3.52
C ASN A 40 -4.93 -22.14 -2.78
N THR A 41 -5.88 -22.72 -3.48
CA THR A 41 -6.75 -23.80 -2.98
C THR A 41 -6.52 -25.13 -3.72
N GLY A 42 -5.49 -25.19 -4.55
CA GLY A 42 -5.09 -26.40 -5.27
C GLY A 42 -3.98 -27.17 -4.55
N ASP A 43 -3.71 -28.37 -5.05
CA ASP A 43 -2.64 -29.25 -4.55
C ASP A 43 -1.26 -28.91 -5.17
N LYS A 44 -1.27 -28.04 -6.19
CA LYS A 44 -0.07 -27.59 -6.91
C LYS A 44 0.12 -26.09 -6.72
N GLU A 45 1.26 -25.59 -7.15
CA GLU A 45 1.54 -24.14 -7.17
C GLU A 45 0.49 -23.38 -7.99
N LEU A 46 0.09 -22.23 -7.48
CA LEU A 46 -0.67 -21.22 -8.21
C LEU A 46 0.31 -20.20 -8.78
N ARG A 47 0.47 -20.17 -10.08
CA ARG A 47 1.39 -19.29 -10.80
C ARG A 47 0.63 -18.15 -11.45
N TYR A 48 1.06 -16.94 -11.23
CA TYR A 48 0.39 -15.75 -11.76
C TYR A 48 1.37 -14.63 -12.07
N LEU A 49 0.96 -13.75 -12.95
CA LEU A 49 1.65 -12.51 -13.30
C LEU A 49 0.89 -11.33 -12.68
N VAL A 50 1.61 -10.41 -12.05
CA VAL A 50 1.07 -9.13 -11.59
C VAL A 50 1.66 -8.01 -12.42
N VAL A 51 0.80 -7.14 -12.94
CA VAL A 51 1.20 -5.95 -13.72
C VAL A 51 0.65 -4.71 -13.04
N SER A 52 1.53 -3.74 -12.81
CA SER A 52 1.22 -2.45 -12.21
C SER A 52 1.90 -1.32 -13.00
N THR A 53 1.35 -0.13 -12.96
CA THR A 53 1.98 1.08 -13.53
C THR A 53 3.19 1.53 -12.71
N MET A 54 3.29 1.12 -11.45
CA MET A 54 4.34 1.54 -10.52
C MET A 54 4.48 3.06 -10.40
N GLU A 55 3.36 3.75 -10.47
CA GLU A 55 3.32 5.20 -10.28
C GLU A 55 3.41 5.58 -8.80
N PHE A 56 4.13 6.65 -8.52
CA PHE A 56 4.32 7.18 -7.17
C PHE A 56 3.95 8.68 -7.13
N PRO A 57 3.55 9.21 -5.96
CA PRO A 57 3.37 8.51 -4.68
C PRO A 57 2.17 7.56 -4.69
N ASP A 58 2.24 6.51 -3.89
CA ASP A 58 1.18 5.52 -3.77
C ASP A 58 0.76 5.32 -2.32
N VAL A 59 -0.52 5.06 -2.11
CA VAL A 59 -1.11 4.75 -0.80
C VAL A 59 -1.89 3.46 -0.89
N CYS A 60 -1.52 2.49 -0.07
CA CYS A 60 -2.18 1.19 0.00
C CYS A 60 -2.89 1.01 1.33
N GLU A 61 -4.10 0.48 1.29
CA GLU A 61 -4.83 0.09 2.48
C GLU A 61 -4.83 -1.42 2.68
N TYR A 62 -4.75 -1.84 3.93
CA TYR A 62 -4.78 -3.24 4.36
C TYR A 62 -5.93 -3.42 5.36
N PRO A 63 -7.17 -3.63 4.87
CA PRO A 63 -8.37 -3.63 5.72
C PRO A 63 -8.35 -4.66 6.84
N ASP A 64 -7.88 -5.89 6.57
CA ASP A 64 -7.83 -6.98 7.54
C ASP A 64 -6.96 -6.67 8.77
N SER A 65 -5.94 -5.84 8.61
CA SER A 65 -4.99 -5.49 9.66
C SER A 65 -5.04 -4.01 10.05
N ASN A 66 -6.06 -3.30 9.57
CA ASN A 66 -6.29 -1.88 9.84
C ASN A 66 -5.03 -1.01 9.64
N LYS A 67 -4.30 -1.26 8.54
CA LYS A 67 -3.07 -0.54 8.21
C LYS A 67 -3.21 0.29 6.95
N VAL A 68 -2.38 1.32 6.86
CA VAL A 68 -2.13 2.09 5.64
C VAL A 68 -0.64 2.12 5.36
N GLY A 69 -0.27 1.94 4.12
CA GLY A 69 1.10 2.09 3.61
C GLY A 69 1.21 3.32 2.74
N ALA A 70 2.21 4.15 2.98
CA ALA A 70 2.57 5.28 2.14
C ALA A 70 3.94 5.05 1.49
N TYR A 71 3.99 5.24 0.19
CA TYR A 71 5.18 5.00 -0.63
C TYR A 71 5.44 6.22 -1.51
N ALA A 72 6.55 6.91 -1.29
CA ALA A 72 6.98 8.04 -2.11
C ALA A 72 8.40 7.78 -2.59
N THR A 73 8.57 7.02 -3.61
CA THR A 73 9.68 6.92 -4.51
C THR A 73 9.54 5.80 -5.46
N ALA A 74 10.37 5.88 -6.24
CA ALA A 74 11.43 5.95 -7.15
C ALA A 74 11.62 4.61 -7.84
N ALA A 75 12.13 4.66 -9.05
CA ALA A 75 12.46 3.53 -9.88
C ALA A 75 13.26 2.43 -9.14
N VAL A 76 13.15 1.20 -9.64
CA VAL A 76 13.91 0.04 -9.17
C VAL A 76 15.39 0.41 -9.00
N GLY A 77 15.94 0.19 -7.81
CA GLY A 77 17.34 0.44 -7.49
C GLY A 77 17.66 1.80 -6.86
N GLN A 78 16.70 2.71 -6.75
CA GLN A 78 16.88 3.95 -6.00
C GLN A 78 16.51 3.79 -4.51
N LYS A 79 17.15 4.57 -3.64
CA LYS A 79 16.78 4.62 -2.22
C LYS A 79 15.36 5.15 -2.10
N VAL A 80 14.52 4.43 -1.39
CA VAL A 80 13.14 4.80 -1.12
C VAL A 80 13.10 6.09 -0.30
N GLY A 81 12.48 7.16 -0.77
CA GLY A 81 12.36 8.42 -0.05
C GLY A 81 11.44 8.29 1.15
N LEU A 82 10.27 7.66 0.99
CA LEU A 82 9.36 7.29 2.07
C LEU A 82 8.79 5.90 1.79
N ARG A 83 8.92 5.02 2.78
CA ARG A 83 8.19 3.76 2.84
C ARG A 83 7.76 3.54 4.28
N ALA A 84 6.48 3.70 4.55
CA ALA A 84 5.97 3.63 5.91
C ALA A 84 4.64 2.88 5.96
N LEU A 85 4.44 2.10 7.00
CA LEU A 85 3.22 1.36 7.30
C LEU A 85 2.75 1.77 8.68
N TYR A 86 1.52 2.24 8.78
CA TYR A 86 0.92 2.74 10.01
C TYR A 86 -0.38 2.00 10.32
N VAL A 87 -0.67 1.83 11.60
CA VAL A 87 -2.01 1.44 12.05
C VAL A 87 -2.90 2.67 12.01
N LYS A 88 -4.08 2.57 11.39
CA LYS A 88 -5.00 3.72 11.19
C LYS A 88 -5.48 4.36 12.50
N ASP A 89 -5.61 3.58 13.57
CA ASP A 89 -6.08 4.08 14.88
C ASP A 89 -5.11 5.04 15.58
N LYS A 90 -3.94 5.25 15.00
CA LYS A 90 -2.94 6.21 15.47
C LYS A 90 -2.90 7.49 14.63
N ASN A 91 -4.03 7.88 14.07
CA ASN A 91 -4.13 9.18 13.45
C ASN A 91 -3.96 10.28 14.50
N VAL A 92 -3.12 11.25 14.20
CA VAL A 92 -2.80 12.34 15.11
C VAL A 92 -3.25 13.67 14.52
N ASP A 93 -3.44 14.69 15.37
CA ASP A 93 -3.70 16.05 14.91
C ASP A 93 -2.47 16.62 14.20
N TYR A 94 -2.69 17.54 13.27
CA TYR A 94 -1.60 18.18 12.50
C TYR A 94 -0.54 18.83 13.39
N TYR A 95 -0.95 19.40 14.51
CA TYR A 95 -0.06 20.09 15.43
C TYR A 95 0.45 19.22 16.58
N GLU A 96 0.04 17.95 16.65
CA GLU A 96 0.49 17.07 17.71
C GLU A 96 2.00 16.83 17.62
N GLY A 97 2.72 17.14 18.69
CA GLY A 97 4.17 17.05 18.76
C GLY A 97 4.93 18.28 18.23
N GLU A 98 4.24 19.24 17.63
CA GLU A 98 4.85 20.49 17.13
C GLU A 98 5.00 21.49 18.28
N ASP A 99 6.14 21.51 18.96
CA ASP A 99 6.37 22.29 20.19
C ASP A 99 6.90 23.75 19.96
N GLY A 100 7.09 24.13 18.72
CA GLY A 100 7.54 25.47 18.34
C GLY A 100 9.00 25.80 18.70
N LYS A 101 9.77 24.89 19.28
CA LYS A 101 11.17 25.15 19.69
C LYS A 101 12.06 25.63 18.55
N GLU A 102 11.90 25.04 17.37
CA GLU A 102 12.67 25.45 16.19
C GLU A 102 12.33 26.87 15.73
N ILE A 103 11.07 27.27 15.84
CA ILE A 103 10.63 28.63 15.52
C ILE A 103 11.31 29.61 16.47
N GLU A 104 11.31 29.33 17.76
CA GLU A 104 11.97 30.20 18.75
C GLU A 104 13.50 30.24 18.59
N ARG A 105 14.10 29.09 18.22
CA ARG A 105 15.53 29.02 17.91
C ARG A 105 15.90 29.96 16.74
N VAL A 106 15.15 29.90 15.67
CA VAL A 106 15.38 30.72 14.46
C VAL A 106 15.18 32.21 14.79
N LYS A 107 14.10 32.57 15.51
CA LYS A 107 13.86 33.96 15.92
C LYS A 107 15.02 34.51 16.76
N ARG A 108 15.58 33.72 17.68
CA ARG A 108 16.75 34.14 18.50
C ARG A 108 18.00 34.37 17.67
N SER A 109 18.26 33.53 16.68
CA SER A 109 19.43 33.67 15.79
C SER A 109 19.34 34.94 14.95
N GLN A 110 18.17 35.30 14.46
CA GLN A 110 17.96 36.47 13.63
C GLN A 110 18.07 37.79 14.44
N ARG A 111 17.73 37.80 15.73
CA ARG A 111 17.88 38.96 16.61
C ARG A 111 19.33 39.27 16.99
N LYS A 112 20.23 38.28 16.80
CA LYS A 112 21.67 38.46 17.09
C LYS A 112 22.51 38.85 15.87
N ALA A 113 21.91 38.81 14.72
CA ALA A 113 22.50 39.30 13.47
C ALA A 113 22.15 40.76 13.24
#